data_590f2ef78c8a7734bbd7edeb84eb8b30
#
_entry.id   590f2ef78c8a7734bbd7edeb84eb8b30
#
_cell.length_a   1.000
_cell.length_b   1.000
_cell.length_c   1.000
_cell.angle_alpha   90.00
_cell.angle_beta   90.00
_cell.angle_gamma   90.00
#
_symmetry.space_group_name_H-M   'P 1'
#
loop_
_entity.id
_entity.type
_entity.pdbx_description
1 polymer ?
#
loop_
_entity_poly.entity_id
_entity_poly.type
_entity_poly.pdbx_seq_one_letter_code
_entity_poly.pdbx_strand_id
1 'polypeptide(L)'
;AIRNVAVEDGRITAISEFPLEGDVVIDASGHVVSPGFIDLHSHGTNISDYRMQAMQGVTTMLELESGVLPIADWYEAQGQRNLPINYGASAAWTFGRIAAFSDTDPLATSAYFQDAQARNDWKLDIATDEQLQRTLDLVEQGLKEGGLGIGVNAGYAPGYGHKEYYALAELAGKYGAGTFTHVRYASNLEPQSSFEAVQELISLAAITGTHM
;
A
#
# COMPACT_ATOMS: atom_id res chain seq x y z
N ALA A 1 -31.39 2.26 -10.97
CA ALA A 1 -32.17 2.32 -12.20
C ALA A 1 -31.73 1.19 -13.12
N ILE A 2 -32.66 0.64 -13.92
CA ILE A 2 -32.31 -0.35 -14.98
C ILE A 2 -31.81 0.45 -16.18
N ARG A 3 -30.63 0.11 -16.68
CA ARG A 3 -29.99 0.79 -17.81
C ARG A 3 -29.19 -0.22 -18.65
N ASN A 4 -29.01 0.13 -19.92
CA ASN A 4 -28.05 -0.51 -20.81
C ASN A 4 -26.79 0.33 -20.81
N VAL A 5 -25.62 -0.32 -20.86
CA VAL A 5 -24.29 0.33 -20.83
C VAL A 5 -23.51 -0.13 -22.06
N ALA A 6 -23.06 0.80 -22.89
CA ALA A 6 -22.14 0.53 -23.97
C ALA A 6 -20.71 0.89 -23.55
N VAL A 7 -19.78 0.03 -23.95
CA VAL A 7 -18.34 0.21 -23.71
C VAL A 7 -17.61 0.02 -25.04
N GLU A 8 -16.74 0.97 -25.37
CA GLU A 8 -15.90 0.95 -26.55
C GLU A 8 -14.51 1.47 -26.15
N ASP A 9 -13.45 0.81 -26.59
CA ASP A 9 -12.06 1.15 -26.30
C ASP A 9 -11.77 1.39 -24.81
N GLY A 10 -12.34 0.54 -23.94
CA GLY A 10 -12.17 0.61 -22.49
C GLY A 10 -12.89 1.77 -21.81
N ARG A 11 -13.79 2.46 -22.51
CA ARG A 11 -14.56 3.60 -21.98
C ARG A 11 -16.07 3.36 -22.09
N ILE A 12 -16.81 3.85 -21.09
CA ILE A 12 -18.28 3.90 -21.17
C ILE A 12 -18.65 4.99 -22.18
N THR A 13 -19.28 4.58 -23.29
CA THR A 13 -19.69 5.52 -24.36
C THR A 13 -21.15 5.90 -24.29
N ALA A 14 -22.00 5.05 -23.70
CA ALA A 14 -23.40 5.36 -23.50
C ALA A 14 -24.00 4.65 -22.26
N ILE A 15 -24.95 5.33 -21.61
CA ILE A 15 -25.86 4.74 -20.61
C ILE A 15 -27.28 5.12 -21.04
N SER A 16 -28.13 4.12 -21.29
CA SER A 16 -29.45 4.33 -21.92
C SER A 16 -30.55 3.50 -21.26
N GLU A 17 -31.77 4.02 -21.27
CA GLU A 17 -32.99 3.24 -20.97
C GLU A 17 -33.41 2.34 -22.12
N PHE A 18 -32.97 2.69 -23.34
CA PHE A 18 -33.26 1.96 -24.55
C PHE A 18 -32.16 0.97 -24.87
N PRO A 19 -32.45 -0.12 -25.62
CA PRO A 19 -31.44 -1.04 -26.10
C PRO A 19 -30.32 -0.32 -26.85
N LEU A 20 -29.09 -0.80 -26.66
CA LEU A 20 -27.91 -0.37 -27.38
C LEU A 20 -27.41 -1.53 -28.24
N GLU A 21 -26.87 -1.24 -29.42
CA GLU A 21 -26.25 -2.23 -30.29
C GLU A 21 -24.76 -2.37 -29.94
N GLY A 22 -24.19 -3.56 -30.18
CA GLY A 22 -22.79 -3.85 -29.97
C GLY A 22 -22.39 -5.20 -30.56
N ASP A 23 -21.11 -5.36 -30.89
CA ASP A 23 -20.58 -6.62 -31.44
C ASP A 23 -20.69 -7.78 -30.43
N VAL A 24 -20.60 -7.46 -29.15
CA VAL A 24 -20.80 -8.40 -28.03
C VAL A 24 -21.86 -7.84 -27.11
N VAL A 25 -22.92 -8.61 -26.87
CA VAL A 25 -23.99 -8.25 -25.94
C VAL A 25 -23.97 -9.23 -24.77
N ILE A 26 -23.87 -8.69 -23.54
CA ILE A 26 -23.92 -9.44 -22.29
C ILE A 26 -25.27 -9.17 -21.62
N ASP A 27 -26.07 -10.23 -21.42
CA ASP A 27 -27.31 -10.09 -20.62
C ASP A 27 -26.95 -9.99 -19.13
N ALA A 28 -27.12 -8.78 -18.57
CA ALA A 28 -26.92 -8.47 -17.16
C ALA A 28 -28.27 -8.30 -16.42
N SER A 29 -29.37 -8.85 -16.95
CA SER A 29 -30.69 -8.76 -16.33
C SER A 29 -30.66 -9.35 -14.91
N GLY A 30 -31.19 -8.59 -13.94
CA GLY A 30 -31.19 -8.97 -12.53
C GLY A 30 -29.86 -8.80 -11.78
N HIS A 31 -28.83 -8.28 -12.45
CA HIS A 31 -27.52 -8.01 -11.88
C HIS A 31 -27.26 -6.51 -11.71
N VAL A 32 -26.28 -6.18 -10.88
CA VAL A 32 -25.73 -4.83 -10.76
C VAL A 32 -24.47 -4.73 -11.60
N VAL A 33 -24.41 -3.74 -12.49
CA VAL A 33 -23.19 -3.37 -13.21
C VAL A 33 -22.50 -2.27 -12.42
N SER A 34 -21.28 -2.54 -11.97
CA SER A 34 -20.46 -1.60 -11.20
C SER A 34 -19.07 -1.48 -11.84
N PRO A 35 -18.34 -0.39 -11.54
CA PRO A 35 -16.89 -0.39 -11.77
C PRO A 35 -16.23 -1.57 -11.06
N GLY A 36 -15.10 -2.05 -11.58
CA GLY A 36 -14.29 -3.04 -10.87
C GLY A 36 -13.78 -2.49 -9.54
N PHE A 37 -13.68 -3.37 -8.54
CA PHE A 37 -13.23 -2.97 -7.22
C PHE A 37 -11.72 -2.71 -7.20
N ILE A 38 -11.31 -1.76 -6.35
CA ILE A 38 -9.90 -1.49 -6.03
C ILE A 38 -9.67 -1.99 -4.60
N ASP A 39 -8.84 -3.02 -4.45
CA ASP A 39 -8.44 -3.51 -3.14
C ASP A 39 -7.19 -2.75 -2.69
N LEU A 40 -7.34 -1.96 -1.63
CA LEU A 40 -6.29 -1.09 -1.08
C LEU A 40 -5.41 -1.79 -0.05
N HIS A 41 -5.77 -3.00 0.38
CA HIS A 41 -5.05 -3.73 1.41
C HIS A 41 -4.91 -5.20 1.01
N SER A 42 -3.96 -5.47 0.13
CA SER A 42 -3.75 -6.80 -0.41
C SER A 42 -2.27 -7.17 -0.41
N HIS A 43 -1.96 -8.34 0.12
CA HIS A 43 -0.61 -8.89 0.21
C HIS A 43 -0.39 -10.05 -0.78
N GLY A 44 -1.00 -9.96 -1.94
CA GLY A 44 -0.87 -10.99 -2.97
C GLY A 44 0.54 -11.09 -3.53
N THR A 45 1.11 -12.29 -3.50
CA THR A 45 2.50 -12.52 -3.89
C THR A 45 2.63 -13.35 -5.17
N ASN A 46 1.56 -14.00 -5.63
CA ASN A 46 1.61 -14.91 -6.77
C ASN A 46 0.38 -14.76 -7.68
N ILE A 47 0.47 -15.31 -8.89
CA ILE A 47 -0.60 -15.18 -9.89
C ILE A 47 -1.95 -15.76 -9.44
N SER A 48 -1.96 -16.72 -8.52
CA SER A 48 -3.21 -17.31 -8.02
C SER A 48 -3.97 -16.30 -7.17
N ASP A 49 -3.27 -15.49 -6.37
CA ASP A 49 -3.86 -14.43 -5.55
C ASP A 49 -4.57 -13.41 -6.46
N TYR A 50 -3.90 -12.96 -7.52
CA TYR A 50 -4.47 -12.01 -8.49
C TYR A 50 -5.68 -12.59 -9.23
N ARG A 51 -5.64 -13.88 -9.60
CA ARG A 51 -6.77 -14.56 -10.25
C ARG A 51 -7.96 -14.69 -9.31
N MET A 52 -7.74 -15.02 -8.05
CA MET A 52 -8.82 -15.10 -7.05
C MET A 52 -9.48 -13.74 -6.84
N GLN A 53 -8.70 -12.68 -6.76
CA GLN A 53 -9.22 -11.32 -6.66
C GLN A 53 -10.01 -10.93 -7.90
N ALA A 54 -9.51 -11.22 -9.10
CA ALA A 54 -10.22 -10.96 -10.36
C ALA A 54 -11.59 -11.67 -10.41
N MET A 55 -11.67 -12.91 -9.93
CA MET A 55 -12.94 -13.67 -9.87
C MET A 55 -13.96 -13.08 -8.89
N GLN A 56 -13.54 -12.21 -7.98
CA GLN A 56 -14.40 -11.49 -7.05
C GLN A 56 -14.74 -10.06 -7.54
N GLY A 57 -14.35 -9.71 -8.77
CA GLY A 57 -14.63 -8.40 -9.37
C GLY A 57 -13.60 -7.32 -9.00
N VAL A 58 -12.48 -7.69 -8.37
CA VAL A 58 -11.35 -6.77 -8.17
C VAL A 58 -10.61 -6.59 -9.49
N THR A 59 -10.38 -5.36 -9.90
CA THR A 59 -9.65 -4.99 -11.12
C THR A 59 -8.33 -4.28 -10.85
N THR A 60 -8.11 -3.89 -9.60
CA THR A 60 -6.86 -3.28 -9.14
C THR A 60 -6.56 -3.75 -7.72
N MET A 61 -5.38 -4.30 -7.52
CA MET A 61 -4.91 -4.81 -6.23
C MET A 61 -3.65 -4.07 -5.80
N LEU A 62 -3.69 -3.45 -4.62
CA LEU A 62 -2.63 -2.56 -4.14
C LEU A 62 -2.01 -3.08 -2.84
N GLU A 63 -0.68 -3.17 -2.83
CA GLU A 63 0.14 -3.48 -1.67
C GLU A 63 0.53 -2.16 -0.97
N LEU A 64 -0.38 -1.61 -0.17
CA LEU A 64 -0.17 -0.27 0.38
C LEU A 64 0.31 -0.27 1.83
N GLU A 65 -0.30 -1.07 2.70
CA GLU A 65 -0.02 -1.04 4.15
C GLU A 65 1.38 -1.53 4.46
N SER A 66 1.80 -2.66 3.91
CA SER A 66 3.17 -3.16 4.07
C SER A 66 4.13 -2.48 3.11
N GLY A 67 3.69 -2.29 1.86
CA GLY A 67 4.54 -1.78 0.82
C GLY A 67 5.69 -2.73 0.44
N VAL A 68 6.57 -2.25 -0.42
CA VAL A 68 7.77 -2.96 -0.87
C VAL A 68 8.95 -2.00 -1.05
N LEU A 69 10.18 -2.50 -0.97
CA LEU A 69 11.42 -1.82 -1.40
C LEU A 69 12.44 -2.86 -1.89
N PRO A 70 13.16 -2.61 -3.00
CA PRO A 70 13.00 -1.50 -3.95
C PRO A 70 11.70 -1.61 -4.76
N ILE A 71 11.07 -0.48 -5.04
CA ILE A 71 9.82 -0.42 -5.83
C ILE A 71 10.06 -0.80 -7.29
N ALA A 72 11.15 -0.31 -7.90
CA ALA A 72 11.48 -0.58 -9.30
C ALA A 72 11.62 -2.07 -9.56
N ASP A 73 12.37 -2.78 -8.73
CA ASP A 73 12.58 -4.23 -8.85
C ASP A 73 11.25 -5.00 -8.73
N TRP A 74 10.38 -4.56 -7.81
CA TRP A 74 9.08 -5.16 -7.64
C TRP A 74 8.20 -4.97 -8.88
N TYR A 75 8.12 -3.74 -9.43
CA TYR A 75 7.34 -3.48 -10.64
C TYR A 75 7.87 -4.25 -11.85
N GLU A 76 9.20 -4.37 -12.00
CA GLU A 76 9.81 -5.18 -13.04
C GLU A 76 9.38 -6.65 -12.91
N ALA A 77 9.50 -7.22 -11.72
CA ALA A 77 9.08 -8.60 -11.45
C ALA A 77 7.58 -8.83 -11.69
N GLN A 78 6.71 -7.89 -11.33
CA GLN A 78 5.27 -7.99 -11.58
C GLN A 78 4.95 -7.88 -13.08
N GLY A 79 5.63 -6.99 -13.81
CA GLY A 79 5.44 -6.79 -15.25
C GLY A 79 5.69 -8.05 -16.08
N GLN A 80 6.55 -8.94 -15.61
CA GLN A 80 6.87 -10.20 -16.29
C GLN A 80 5.84 -11.32 -16.04
N ARG A 81 4.88 -11.14 -15.12
CA ARG A 81 3.95 -12.21 -14.68
C ARG A 81 2.64 -12.30 -15.47
N ASN A 82 2.36 -11.37 -16.38
CA ASN A 82 1.08 -11.28 -17.09
C ASN A 82 -0.13 -11.35 -16.14
N LEU A 83 -0.15 -10.47 -15.17
CA LEU A 83 -1.19 -10.42 -14.15
C LEU A 83 -2.54 -10.00 -14.75
N PRO A 84 -3.66 -10.60 -14.32
CA PRO A 84 -4.98 -10.37 -14.93
C PRO A 84 -5.63 -9.04 -14.53
N ILE A 85 -5.10 -8.34 -13.53
CA ILE A 85 -5.62 -7.09 -12.99
C ILE A 85 -4.47 -6.08 -12.76
N ASN A 86 -4.81 -4.82 -12.60
CA ASN A 86 -3.84 -3.78 -12.27
C ASN A 86 -3.24 -4.01 -10.88
N TYR A 87 -2.03 -3.51 -10.68
CA TYR A 87 -1.30 -3.62 -9.43
C TYR A 87 -0.52 -2.35 -9.12
N GLY A 88 -0.18 -2.15 -7.84
CA GLY A 88 0.65 -1.07 -7.37
C GLY A 88 1.09 -1.31 -5.93
N ALA A 89 2.10 -0.58 -5.48
CA ALA A 89 2.62 -0.69 -4.13
C ALA A 89 3.03 0.68 -3.56
N SER A 90 3.05 0.78 -2.25
CA SER A 90 3.68 1.86 -1.50
C SER A 90 5.15 1.56 -1.20
N ALA A 91 5.93 2.58 -0.89
CA ALA A 91 7.30 2.43 -0.40
C ALA A 91 7.29 1.94 1.06
N ALA A 92 7.85 0.77 1.33
CA ALA A 92 7.82 0.12 2.63
C ALA A 92 8.78 0.77 3.64
N TRP A 93 8.26 1.54 4.60
CA TRP A 93 9.08 2.04 5.71
C TRP A 93 9.81 0.91 6.45
N THR A 94 9.11 -0.21 6.73
CA THR A 94 9.67 -1.33 7.47
C THR A 94 10.90 -1.91 6.79
N PHE A 95 10.90 -2.03 5.47
CA PHE A 95 12.05 -2.53 4.71
C PHE A 95 13.22 -1.54 4.75
N GLY A 96 12.94 -0.23 4.62
CA GLY A 96 13.94 0.82 4.77
C GLY A 96 14.56 0.82 6.17
N ARG A 97 13.73 0.64 7.22
CA ARG A 97 14.18 0.57 8.61
C ARG A 97 15.05 -0.68 8.87
N ILE A 98 14.62 -1.86 8.41
CA ILE A 98 15.42 -3.09 8.49
C ILE A 98 16.78 -2.88 7.84
N ALA A 99 16.81 -2.32 6.63
CA ALA A 99 18.03 -2.03 5.89
C ALA A 99 18.98 -1.08 6.66
N ALA A 100 18.43 -0.01 7.25
CA ALA A 100 19.18 0.96 8.03
C ALA A 100 19.80 0.35 9.31
N PHE A 101 19.08 -0.56 9.97
CA PHE A 101 19.56 -1.24 11.18
C PHE A 101 20.50 -2.41 10.89
N SER A 102 20.47 -2.95 9.68
CA SER A 102 21.31 -4.09 9.26
C SER A 102 22.55 -3.66 8.50
N ASP A 103 22.63 -2.41 8.09
CA ASP A 103 23.62 -1.89 7.13
C ASP A 103 23.63 -2.71 5.82
N THR A 104 22.44 -3.03 5.31
CA THR A 104 22.24 -3.80 4.07
C THR A 104 21.32 -3.04 3.12
N ASP A 105 21.23 -3.47 1.87
CA ASP A 105 20.21 -2.99 0.96
C ASP A 105 18.90 -3.78 1.14
N PRO A 106 17.72 -3.16 0.95
CA PRO A 106 16.46 -3.86 1.01
C PRO A 106 16.27 -4.77 -0.20
N LEU A 107 15.50 -5.85 -0.03
CA LEU A 107 15.11 -6.76 -1.11
C LEU A 107 13.58 -6.85 -1.17
N ALA A 108 13.00 -6.70 -2.36
CA ALA A 108 11.55 -6.73 -2.59
C ALA A 108 10.97 -8.16 -2.49
N THR A 109 11.28 -8.86 -1.41
CA THR A 109 10.86 -10.24 -1.17
C THR A 109 10.27 -10.42 0.24
N SER A 110 9.30 -11.30 0.38
CA SER A 110 8.78 -11.68 1.70
C SER A 110 9.85 -12.32 2.59
N ALA A 111 10.84 -13.01 2.00
CA ALA A 111 11.93 -13.63 2.74
C ALA A 111 12.77 -12.58 3.48
N TYR A 112 13.05 -11.42 2.87
CA TYR A 112 13.79 -10.33 3.51
C TYR A 112 13.12 -9.89 4.84
N PHE A 113 11.80 -9.71 4.83
CA PHE A 113 11.05 -9.38 6.02
C PHE A 113 11.01 -10.54 7.04
N GLN A 114 10.82 -11.78 6.57
CA GLN A 114 10.76 -12.96 7.44
C GLN A 114 12.09 -13.20 8.15
N ASP A 115 13.22 -13.09 7.45
CA ASP A 115 14.55 -13.28 8.04
C ASP A 115 14.85 -12.20 9.11
N ALA A 116 14.40 -10.97 8.88
CA ALA A 116 14.56 -9.88 9.84
C ALA A 116 13.75 -10.09 11.14
N GLN A 117 12.72 -10.95 11.15
CA GLN A 117 11.89 -11.20 12.34
C GLN A 117 12.69 -11.78 13.52
N ALA A 118 13.82 -12.43 13.27
CA ALA A 118 14.69 -12.95 14.34
C ALA A 118 15.41 -11.84 15.13
N ARG A 119 15.45 -10.60 14.62
CA ARG A 119 16.11 -9.44 15.22
C ARG A 119 15.09 -8.57 15.96
N ASN A 120 15.53 -7.95 17.07
CA ASN A 120 14.68 -7.05 17.86
C ASN A 120 15.08 -5.57 17.74
N ASP A 121 16.30 -5.26 17.30
CA ASP A 121 16.82 -3.91 17.21
C ASP A 121 15.95 -3.00 16.33
N TRP A 122 15.70 -3.36 15.08
CA TRP A 122 14.83 -2.58 14.20
C TRP A 122 13.37 -2.49 14.69
N LYS A 123 12.93 -3.43 15.58
CA LYS A 123 11.58 -3.43 16.13
C LYS A 123 11.42 -2.53 17.36
N LEU A 124 12.41 -2.55 18.26
CA LEU A 124 12.28 -2.02 19.60
C LEU A 124 13.15 -0.80 19.89
N ASP A 125 14.25 -0.60 19.13
CA ASP A 125 15.18 0.50 19.39
C ASP A 125 14.78 1.77 18.64
N ILE A 126 15.03 2.92 19.23
CA ILE A 126 14.92 4.21 18.55
C ILE A 126 16.07 4.33 17.53
N ALA A 127 15.75 4.68 16.30
CA ALA A 127 16.75 4.91 15.27
C ALA A 127 17.70 6.06 15.66
N THR A 128 19.00 5.88 15.39
CA THR A 128 19.93 7.02 15.40
C THR A 128 19.60 8.00 14.28
N ASP A 129 20.17 9.20 14.30
CA ASP A 129 19.92 10.18 13.23
C ASP A 129 20.42 9.66 11.87
N GLU A 130 21.51 8.89 11.83
CA GLU A 130 22.03 8.26 10.62
C GLU A 130 21.10 7.14 10.10
N GLN A 131 20.60 6.30 11.01
CA GLN A 131 19.63 5.24 10.65
C GLN A 131 18.32 5.84 10.16
N LEU A 132 17.83 6.89 10.82
CA LEU A 132 16.63 7.59 10.39
C LEU A 132 16.84 8.20 8.99
N GLN A 133 17.94 8.89 8.76
CA GLN A 133 18.23 9.49 7.46
C GLN A 133 18.30 8.42 6.36
N ARG A 134 19.00 7.31 6.61
CA ARG A 134 19.07 6.20 5.65
C ARG A 134 17.70 5.61 5.35
N THR A 135 16.86 5.43 6.37
CA THR A 135 15.47 4.96 6.20
C THR A 135 14.70 5.92 5.28
N LEU A 136 14.78 7.22 5.53
CA LEU A 136 14.10 8.24 4.72
C LEU A 136 14.62 8.26 3.28
N ASP A 137 15.93 8.15 3.06
CA ASP A 137 16.53 8.14 1.72
C ASP A 137 16.02 6.93 0.90
N LEU A 138 15.95 5.75 1.51
CA LEU A 138 15.43 4.54 0.87
C LEU A 138 13.93 4.65 0.54
N VAL A 139 13.14 5.18 1.47
CA VAL A 139 11.69 5.40 1.26
C VAL A 139 11.47 6.49 0.19
N GLU A 140 12.24 7.58 0.22
CA GLU A 140 12.17 8.62 -0.80
C GLU A 140 12.53 8.07 -2.19
N GLN A 141 13.53 7.20 -2.27
CA GLN A 141 13.85 6.52 -3.53
C GLN A 141 12.67 5.68 -4.02
N GLY A 142 12.03 4.91 -3.14
CA GLY A 142 10.82 4.16 -3.49
C GLY A 142 9.68 5.04 -4.00
N LEU A 143 9.46 6.22 -3.42
CA LEU A 143 8.48 7.19 -3.95
C LEU A 143 8.85 7.67 -5.35
N LYS A 144 10.14 7.96 -5.62
CA LYS A 144 10.64 8.35 -6.95
C LYS A 144 10.51 7.24 -7.98
N GLU A 145 10.55 6.00 -7.57
CA GLU A 145 10.38 4.80 -8.41
C GLU A 145 8.91 4.47 -8.71
N GLY A 146 7.97 5.26 -8.21
CA GLY A 146 6.53 5.10 -8.47
C GLY A 146 5.74 4.52 -7.31
N GLY A 147 6.27 4.55 -6.10
CA GLY A 147 5.53 4.22 -4.88
C GLY A 147 4.31 5.13 -4.70
N LEU A 148 3.15 4.52 -4.43
CA LEU A 148 1.85 5.22 -4.33
C LEU A 148 1.67 5.99 -3.03
N GLY A 149 2.65 5.90 -2.14
CA GLY A 149 2.69 6.50 -0.81
C GLY A 149 3.67 5.73 0.05
N ILE A 150 3.58 5.85 1.36
CA ILE A 150 4.45 5.15 2.31
C ILE A 150 3.65 4.13 3.10
N GLY A 151 4.03 2.86 3.02
CA GLY A 151 3.49 1.79 3.86
C GLY A 151 4.20 1.75 5.22
N VAL A 152 3.43 1.78 6.31
CA VAL A 152 3.96 1.90 7.67
C VAL A 152 3.42 0.80 8.56
N ASN A 153 4.16 -0.29 8.70
CA ASN A 153 3.81 -1.40 9.59
C ASN A 153 4.22 -1.10 11.05
N ALA A 154 3.64 -0.05 11.64
CA ALA A 154 4.00 0.43 12.96
C ALA A 154 3.86 -0.63 14.06
N GLY A 155 2.83 -1.49 13.98
CA GLY A 155 2.60 -2.57 14.93
C GLY A 155 3.68 -3.66 14.94
N TYR A 156 4.46 -3.80 13.85
CA TYR A 156 5.57 -4.75 13.76
C TYR A 156 6.89 -4.19 14.30
N ALA A 157 6.99 -2.87 14.45
CA ALA A 157 8.16 -2.21 15.01
C ALA A 157 7.76 -1.14 16.05
N PRO A 158 7.02 -1.50 17.12
CA PRO A 158 6.39 -0.52 18.01
C PRO A 158 7.38 0.36 18.79
N GLY A 159 8.68 0.03 18.76
CA GLY A 159 9.74 0.80 19.40
C GLY A 159 10.20 2.04 18.62
N TYR A 160 9.69 2.29 17.40
CA TYR A 160 10.08 3.50 16.66
C TYR A 160 9.68 4.79 17.41
N GLY A 161 10.48 5.84 17.23
CA GLY A 161 10.20 7.16 17.85
C GLY A 161 9.17 7.97 17.06
N HIS A 162 8.41 8.84 17.75
CA HIS A 162 7.47 9.75 17.09
C HIS A 162 8.13 10.67 16.06
N LYS A 163 9.42 11.05 16.29
CA LYS A 163 10.24 11.82 15.33
C LYS A 163 10.35 11.11 13.98
N GLU A 164 10.49 9.78 14.00
CA GLU A 164 10.61 8.98 12.79
C GLU A 164 9.32 9.03 11.98
N TYR A 165 8.17 8.80 12.62
CA TYR A 165 6.90 8.84 11.89
C TYR A 165 6.55 10.26 11.41
N TYR A 166 6.88 11.28 12.21
CA TYR A 166 6.74 12.68 11.77
C TYR A 166 7.54 12.95 10.49
N ALA A 167 8.79 12.50 10.42
CA ALA A 167 9.64 12.66 9.24
C ALA A 167 9.08 11.90 8.01
N LEU A 168 8.51 10.70 8.20
CA LEU A 168 7.83 9.96 7.13
C LEU A 168 6.58 10.71 6.63
N ALA A 169 5.79 11.30 7.52
CA ALA A 169 4.62 12.08 7.15
C ALA A 169 5.00 13.34 6.36
N GLU A 170 6.04 14.08 6.79
CA GLU A 170 6.58 15.22 6.03
C GLU A 170 7.08 14.78 4.65
N LEU A 171 7.80 13.64 4.58
CA LEU A 171 8.28 13.09 3.32
C LEU A 171 7.11 12.74 2.38
N ALA A 172 6.08 12.05 2.87
CA ALA A 172 4.89 11.75 2.08
C ALA A 172 4.22 13.03 1.55
N GLY A 173 4.04 14.03 2.41
CA GLY A 173 3.46 15.32 2.04
C GLY A 173 4.28 16.06 0.97
N LYS A 174 5.61 16.01 1.02
CA LYS A 174 6.51 16.58 0.01
C LYS A 174 6.26 16.01 -1.39
N TYR A 175 5.84 14.75 -1.47
CA TYR A 175 5.52 14.05 -2.74
C TYR A 175 4.02 14.10 -3.09
N GLY A 176 3.19 14.81 -2.32
CA GLY A 176 1.74 14.81 -2.51
C GLY A 176 1.09 13.44 -2.26
N ALA A 177 1.76 12.60 -1.50
CA ALA A 177 1.34 11.23 -1.16
C ALA A 177 0.84 11.17 0.29
N GLY A 178 0.32 10.01 0.69
CA GLY A 178 -0.08 9.72 2.07
C GLY A 178 0.69 8.56 2.67
N THR A 179 0.34 8.19 3.90
CA THR A 179 0.78 6.96 4.54
C THR A 179 -0.37 5.97 4.66
N PHE A 180 -0.05 4.68 4.57
CA PHE A 180 -0.97 3.57 4.77
C PHE A 180 -0.46 2.77 5.97
N THR A 181 -1.25 2.68 7.03
CA THR A 181 -0.67 2.33 8.33
C THR A 181 -1.35 1.15 9.01
N HIS A 182 -0.56 0.12 9.31
CA HIS A 182 -0.85 -0.82 10.38
C HIS A 182 -0.50 -0.15 11.70
N VAL A 183 -1.51 0.26 12.45
CA VAL A 183 -1.31 1.08 13.66
C VAL A 183 -0.41 0.43 14.70
N ARG A 184 0.27 1.25 15.52
CA ARG A 184 1.26 0.80 16.50
C ARG A 184 0.70 -0.21 17.51
N TYR A 185 -0.53 0.01 17.97
CA TYR A 185 -1.19 -0.78 19.00
C TYR A 185 -2.60 -1.18 18.56
N ALA A 186 -2.99 -2.42 18.84
CA ALA A 186 -4.30 -2.95 18.49
C ALA A 186 -5.14 -3.35 19.73
N SER A 187 -4.62 -3.11 20.95
CA SER A 187 -5.33 -3.41 22.21
C SER A 187 -6.41 -2.35 22.48
N ASN A 188 -7.50 -2.77 23.13
CA ASN A 188 -8.48 -1.86 23.71
C ASN A 188 -8.22 -1.56 25.21
N LEU A 189 -7.11 -2.05 25.76
CA LEU A 189 -6.67 -1.79 27.12
C LEU A 189 -5.56 -0.74 27.16
N GLU A 190 -5.68 0.20 28.08
CA GLU A 190 -4.66 1.22 28.37
C GLU A 190 -3.55 0.66 29.30
N PRO A 191 -2.29 1.12 29.20
CA PRO A 191 -1.72 1.93 28.09
C PRO A 191 -1.43 1.11 26.86
N GLN A 192 -1.00 1.78 25.78
CA GLN A 192 -0.68 1.17 24.48
C GLN A 192 -1.94 0.62 23.75
N SER A 193 -2.97 1.41 23.79
CA SER A 193 -4.25 1.09 23.17
C SER A 193 -4.31 1.53 21.68
N SER A 194 -5.27 0.95 20.94
CA SER A 194 -5.60 1.40 19.59
C SER A 194 -6.05 2.87 19.56
N PHE A 195 -6.61 3.38 20.66
CA PHE A 195 -6.96 4.79 20.79
C PHE A 195 -5.71 5.69 20.74
N GLU A 196 -4.66 5.37 21.52
CA GLU A 196 -3.38 6.08 21.47
C GLU A 196 -2.74 6.01 20.07
N ALA A 197 -2.79 4.84 19.43
CA ALA A 197 -2.26 4.65 18.08
C ALA A 197 -2.99 5.52 17.04
N VAL A 198 -4.31 5.62 17.12
CA VAL A 198 -5.10 6.51 16.22
C VAL A 198 -4.86 7.98 16.55
N GLN A 199 -4.68 8.35 17.84
CA GLN A 199 -4.30 9.71 18.21
C GLN A 199 -2.95 10.12 17.62
N GLU A 200 -1.98 9.22 17.54
CA GLU A 200 -0.69 9.47 16.87
C GLU A 200 -0.92 9.90 15.41
N LEU A 201 -1.72 9.14 14.65
CA LEU A 201 -2.03 9.46 13.25
C LEU A 201 -2.76 10.81 13.11
N ILE A 202 -3.80 11.05 13.91
CA ILE A 202 -4.55 12.30 13.87
C ILE A 202 -3.64 13.50 14.17
N SER A 203 -2.75 13.37 15.15
CA SER A 203 -1.82 14.44 15.53
C SER A 203 -0.83 14.74 14.40
N LEU A 204 -0.27 13.70 13.77
CA LEU A 204 0.66 13.85 12.66
C LEU A 204 -0.02 14.41 11.41
N ALA A 205 -1.22 13.94 11.07
CA ALA A 205 -2.00 14.47 9.97
C ALA A 205 -2.32 15.96 10.18
N ALA A 206 -2.69 16.37 11.41
CA ALA A 206 -3.00 17.75 11.74
C ALA A 206 -1.78 18.67 11.63
N ILE A 207 -0.58 18.21 11.99
CA ILE A 207 0.65 19.00 11.97
C ILE A 207 1.22 19.09 10.57
N THR A 208 1.24 17.98 9.82
CA THR A 208 1.90 17.89 8.51
C THR A 208 0.96 18.18 7.33
N GLY A 209 -0.35 18.10 7.54
CA GLY A 209 -1.35 18.16 6.47
C GLY A 209 -1.35 16.92 5.54
N THR A 210 -0.64 15.86 5.92
CA THR A 210 -0.52 14.63 5.13
C THR A 210 -1.72 13.70 5.37
N HIS A 211 -2.19 13.05 4.33
CA HIS A 211 -3.21 11.99 4.44
C HIS A 211 -2.61 10.74 5.10
N MET A 212 -3.32 10.20 6.09
CA MET A 212 -2.89 9.04 6.87
C MET A 212 -4.04 8.06 7.07
#